data_cb33b79963fdfe0d4e2e77f84c2531d0
#
_entry.id   cb33b79963fdfe0d4e2e77f84c2531d0
#
_cell.length_a   1.000
_cell.length_b   1.000
_cell.length_c   1.000
_cell.angle_alpha   90.00
_cell.angle_beta   90.00
_cell.angle_gamma   90.00
#
_symmetry.space_group_name_H-M   'P 1'
#
loop_
_entity.id
_entity.type
_entity.pdbx_description
1 polymer ?
#
loop_
_entity_poly.entity_id
_entity_poly.type
_entity_poly.pdbx_seq_one_letter_code
_entity_poly.pdbx_strand_id
1 'polypeptide(L)'
;MLFRSTKIFHGAWFPLVIGAAFFTLMLTWAKGRRILTGKLHKKLPPLHQFIVDLGSRPPNKIDGDGIFLSGSKSAVPMALIKNVKHNHVVHSRTILLHFQVEDIPRVPNLEKICTEKLGSGFHRIVAR
;
A
#
# COMPACT_ATOMS: atom_id res chain seq x y z
N MET A 1 -29.73 -2.82 40.79
CA MET A 1 -30.15 -3.14 39.42
C MET A 1 -29.72 -4.56 39.11
N LEU A 2 -30.59 -5.54 39.30
CA LEU A 2 -30.31 -6.95 39.03
C LEU A 2 -30.47 -7.17 37.50
N PHE A 3 -29.37 -7.32 36.79
CA PHE A 3 -29.36 -7.76 35.39
C PHE A 3 -30.06 -9.12 35.33
N ARG A 4 -31.20 -9.19 34.63
CA ARG A 4 -31.93 -10.43 34.40
C ARG A 4 -31.18 -11.32 33.43
N SER A 5 -30.21 -12.07 33.92
CA SER A 5 -29.43 -13.08 33.17
C SER A 5 -30.29 -14.21 32.58
N THR A 6 -31.55 -14.33 33.01
CA THR A 6 -32.49 -15.36 32.52
C THR A 6 -32.90 -15.18 31.05
N LYS A 7 -32.77 -13.98 30.47
CA LYS A 7 -33.08 -13.75 29.06
C LYS A 7 -32.06 -14.36 28.10
N ILE A 8 -30.84 -14.67 28.55
CA ILE A 8 -29.82 -15.29 27.73
C ILE A 8 -30.25 -16.70 27.27
N PHE A 9 -30.93 -17.45 28.15
CA PHE A 9 -31.43 -18.80 27.84
C PHE A 9 -32.68 -18.80 26.94
N HIS A 10 -33.42 -17.70 26.82
CA HIS A 10 -34.65 -17.58 26.04
C HIS A 10 -34.48 -16.93 24.66
N GLY A 11 -33.31 -17.08 24.01
CA GLY A 11 -33.12 -16.63 22.62
C GLY A 11 -32.00 -15.61 22.39
N ALA A 12 -31.42 -15.01 23.46
CA ALA A 12 -30.29 -14.08 23.29
C ALA A 12 -28.95 -14.77 22.95
N TRP A 13 -28.88 -16.09 23.03
CA TRP A 13 -27.71 -16.87 22.67
C TRP A 13 -27.42 -16.81 21.15
N PHE A 14 -28.46 -16.75 20.32
CA PHE A 14 -28.35 -16.75 18.85
C PHE A 14 -27.59 -15.53 18.31
N PRO A 15 -27.93 -14.27 18.68
CA PRO A 15 -27.11 -13.12 18.29
C PRO A 15 -25.67 -13.19 18.82
N LEU A 16 -25.46 -13.77 20.02
CA LEU A 16 -24.11 -13.90 20.57
C LEU A 16 -23.25 -14.89 19.76
N VAL A 17 -23.82 -16.02 19.34
CA VAL A 17 -23.13 -16.98 18.49
C VAL A 17 -22.79 -16.38 17.13
N ILE A 18 -23.74 -15.67 16.51
CA ILE A 18 -23.49 -14.97 15.25
C ILE A 18 -22.42 -13.89 15.43
N GLY A 19 -22.52 -13.08 16.48
CA GLY A 19 -21.52 -12.06 16.80
C GLY A 19 -20.13 -12.65 17.01
N ALA A 20 -20.03 -13.76 17.75
CA ALA A 20 -18.76 -14.45 17.96
C ALA A 20 -18.19 -15.03 16.64
N ALA A 21 -19.04 -15.56 15.76
CA ALA A 21 -18.62 -16.06 14.46
C ALA A 21 -18.06 -14.93 13.57
N PHE A 22 -18.78 -13.82 13.45
CA PHE A 22 -18.28 -12.65 12.70
C PHE A 22 -17.02 -12.04 13.32
N PHE A 23 -16.95 -11.95 14.63
CA PHE A 23 -15.77 -11.45 15.33
C PHE A 23 -14.53 -12.32 15.04
N THR A 24 -14.68 -13.63 15.10
CA THR A 24 -13.61 -14.60 14.76
C THR A 24 -13.17 -14.45 13.29
N LEU A 25 -14.13 -14.32 12.39
CA LEU A 25 -13.85 -14.09 10.96
C LEU A 25 -13.05 -12.78 10.76
N MET A 26 -13.48 -11.69 11.38
CA MET A 26 -12.80 -10.39 11.30
C MET A 26 -11.37 -10.44 11.86
N LEU A 27 -11.17 -11.07 13.01
CA LEU A 27 -9.84 -11.24 13.60
C LEU A 27 -8.92 -12.08 12.72
N THR A 28 -9.44 -13.19 12.18
CA THR A 28 -8.69 -14.06 11.27
C THR A 28 -8.29 -13.31 10.01
N TRP A 29 -9.22 -12.56 9.42
CA TRP A 29 -8.95 -11.73 8.24
C TRP A 29 -7.93 -10.63 8.52
N ALA A 30 -8.06 -9.91 9.63
CA ALA A 30 -7.11 -8.87 10.05
C ALA A 30 -5.70 -9.43 10.25
N LYS A 31 -5.59 -10.60 10.90
CA LYS A 31 -4.32 -11.31 11.08
C LYS A 31 -3.72 -11.75 9.75
N GLY A 32 -4.52 -12.35 8.87
CA GLY A 32 -4.11 -12.77 7.54
C GLY A 32 -3.61 -11.61 6.68
N ARG A 33 -4.33 -10.49 6.67
CA ARG A 33 -3.93 -9.27 5.97
C ARG A 33 -2.60 -8.71 6.48
N ARG A 34 -2.39 -8.68 7.80
CA ARG A 34 -1.12 -8.23 8.42
C ARG A 34 0.06 -9.09 7.98
N ILE A 35 -0.10 -10.42 7.99
CA ILE A 35 0.93 -11.37 7.57
C ILE A 35 1.25 -11.19 6.08
N LEU A 36 0.22 -11.08 5.24
CA LEU A 36 0.37 -10.90 3.79
C LEU A 36 1.11 -9.60 3.48
N THR A 37 0.69 -8.48 4.07
CA THR A 37 1.33 -7.18 3.88
C THR A 37 2.80 -7.24 4.31
N GLY A 38 3.09 -7.84 5.47
CA GLY A 38 4.47 -7.99 5.95
C GLY A 38 5.35 -8.84 5.03
N LYS A 39 4.80 -9.93 4.46
CA LYS A 39 5.52 -10.78 3.50
C LYS A 39 5.75 -10.08 2.15
N LEU A 40 4.77 -9.31 1.68
CA LEU A 40 4.90 -8.55 0.45
C LEU A 40 5.96 -7.45 0.58
N HIS A 41 5.95 -6.70 1.67
CA HIS A 41 6.96 -5.66 1.91
C HIS A 41 8.39 -6.22 2.02
N LYS A 42 8.57 -7.38 2.64
CA LYS A 42 9.89 -8.03 2.74
C LYS A 42 10.46 -8.52 1.40
N LYS A 43 9.60 -8.76 0.41
CA LYS A 43 10.01 -9.20 -0.93
C LYS A 43 10.30 -8.04 -1.89
N LEU A 44 9.92 -6.83 -1.52
CA LEU A 44 10.15 -5.66 -2.37
C LEU A 44 11.52 -5.07 -2.08
N PRO A 45 12.37 -4.87 -3.10
CA PRO A 45 13.65 -4.19 -2.91
C PRO A 45 13.42 -2.74 -2.49
N PRO A 46 14.32 -2.15 -1.69
CA PRO A 46 14.28 -0.73 -1.41
C PRO A 46 14.44 0.07 -2.71
N LEU A 47 13.71 1.18 -2.82
CA LEU A 47 13.63 1.96 -4.05
C LEU A 47 15.00 2.44 -4.55
N HIS A 48 15.87 2.87 -3.64
CA HIS A 48 17.22 3.32 -3.99
C HIS A 48 18.04 2.20 -4.66
N GLN A 49 18.02 1.00 -4.09
CA GLN A 49 18.76 -0.14 -4.65
C GLN A 49 18.22 -0.54 -6.03
N PHE A 50 16.90 -0.51 -6.19
CA PHE A 50 16.27 -0.81 -7.48
C PHE A 50 16.68 0.19 -8.57
N ILE A 51 16.78 1.49 -8.27
CA ILE A 51 17.23 2.51 -9.24
C ILE A 51 18.71 2.31 -9.60
N VAL A 52 19.56 1.94 -8.64
CA VAL A 52 20.98 1.62 -8.89
C VAL A 52 21.11 0.38 -9.76
N ASP A 53 20.34 -0.68 -9.47
CA ASP A 53 20.36 -1.92 -10.24
C ASP A 53 19.89 -1.69 -11.70
N LEU A 54 18.89 -0.82 -11.91
CA LEU A 54 18.45 -0.39 -13.22
C LEU A 54 19.54 0.39 -13.98
N GLY A 55 20.35 1.17 -13.27
CA GLY A 55 21.50 1.87 -13.85
C GLY A 55 22.58 0.92 -14.36
N SER A 56 22.77 -0.22 -13.69
CA SER A 56 23.75 -1.26 -14.08
C SER A 56 23.27 -2.12 -15.27
N ARG A 57 21.96 -2.28 -15.45
CA ARG A 57 21.32 -3.00 -16.56
C ARG A 57 20.15 -2.19 -17.08
N PRO A 58 20.41 -1.15 -17.88
CA PRO A 58 19.36 -0.25 -18.32
C PRO A 58 18.34 -0.99 -19.20
N PRO A 59 17.07 -1.02 -18.82
CA PRO A 59 16.01 -1.49 -19.70
C PRO A 59 15.80 -0.51 -20.86
N ASN A 60 15.11 -0.94 -21.89
CA ASN A 60 14.75 -0.07 -23.00
C ASN A 60 13.93 1.12 -22.49
N LYS A 61 14.35 2.33 -22.85
CA LYS A 61 13.60 3.55 -22.53
C LYS A 61 12.57 3.82 -23.60
N ILE A 62 11.33 4.06 -23.16
CA ILE A 62 10.23 4.51 -24.03
C ILE A 62 9.95 5.97 -23.72
N ASP A 63 9.74 6.78 -24.75
CA ASP A 63 9.35 8.16 -24.59
C ASP A 63 7.97 8.26 -23.95
N GLY A 64 7.83 9.24 -23.06
CA GLY A 64 6.60 9.50 -22.33
C GLY A 64 6.72 9.33 -20.81
N ASP A 65 5.59 9.52 -20.16
CA ASP A 65 5.45 9.49 -18.71
C ASP A 65 4.82 8.18 -18.25
N GLY A 66 5.48 7.47 -17.35
CA GLY A 66 4.92 6.30 -16.68
C GLY A 66 4.56 6.63 -15.24
N ILE A 67 3.28 6.55 -14.86
CA ILE A 67 2.81 6.80 -13.50
C ILE A 67 2.52 5.48 -12.81
N PHE A 68 3.18 5.23 -11.67
CA PHE A 68 3.00 4.03 -10.85
C PHE A 68 2.55 4.41 -9.45
N LEU A 69 1.41 3.87 -9.03
CA LEU A 69 0.89 4.05 -7.67
C LEU A 69 1.71 3.23 -6.68
N SER A 70 2.15 3.89 -5.62
CA SER A 70 2.92 3.27 -4.54
C SER A 70 2.13 3.24 -3.22
N GLY A 71 2.02 2.07 -2.62
CA GLY A 71 1.45 1.94 -1.26
C GLY A 71 2.41 2.35 -0.13
N SER A 72 3.68 2.64 -0.45
CA SER A 72 4.71 3.02 0.53
C SER A 72 5.66 4.05 -0.07
N LYS A 73 6.18 4.93 0.76
CA LYS A 73 7.20 5.92 0.34
C LYS A 73 8.55 5.27 0.01
N SER A 74 8.91 4.18 0.69
CA SER A 74 10.26 3.60 0.61
C SER A 74 10.39 2.40 -0.32
N ALA A 75 9.28 1.72 -0.63
CA ALA A 75 9.30 0.51 -1.44
C ALA A 75 8.96 0.80 -2.91
N VAL A 76 9.54 -0.02 -3.80
CA VAL A 76 9.21 0.03 -5.22
C VAL A 76 7.79 -0.49 -5.44
N PRO A 77 6.95 0.21 -6.24
CA PRO A 77 5.65 -0.32 -6.64
C PRO A 77 5.79 -1.67 -7.35
N MET A 78 4.98 -2.65 -6.95
CA MET A 78 4.98 -3.98 -7.59
C MET A 78 4.69 -3.90 -9.10
N ALA A 79 3.86 -2.95 -9.51
CA ALA A 79 3.55 -2.73 -10.92
C ALA A 79 4.79 -2.34 -11.72
N LEU A 80 5.66 -1.47 -11.16
CA LEU A 80 6.91 -1.08 -11.80
C LEU A 80 7.88 -2.27 -11.91
N ILE A 81 8.03 -3.06 -10.83
CA ILE A 81 8.88 -4.26 -10.85
C ILE A 81 8.42 -5.24 -11.93
N LYS A 82 7.11 -5.49 -12.00
CA LYS A 82 6.55 -6.39 -13.03
C LYS A 82 6.73 -5.83 -14.43
N ASN A 83 6.51 -4.53 -14.63
CA ASN A 83 6.72 -3.88 -15.92
C ASN A 83 8.17 -4.05 -16.40
N VAL A 84 9.14 -3.76 -15.54
CA VAL A 84 10.57 -3.93 -15.88
C VAL A 84 10.89 -5.41 -16.14
N LYS A 85 10.37 -6.32 -15.30
CA LYS A 85 10.68 -7.75 -15.42
C LYS A 85 10.09 -8.41 -16.67
N HIS A 86 8.86 -8.05 -17.03
CA HIS A 86 8.15 -8.72 -18.12
C HIS A 86 8.26 -7.98 -19.45
N ASN A 87 8.24 -6.65 -19.42
CA ASN A 87 8.26 -5.84 -20.63
C ASN A 87 9.68 -5.34 -20.97
N HIS A 88 10.62 -5.40 -20.01
CA HIS A 88 11.99 -4.89 -20.15
C HIS A 88 12.07 -3.41 -20.58
N VAL A 89 11.08 -2.61 -20.17
CA VAL A 89 10.97 -1.19 -20.53
C VAL A 89 10.75 -0.32 -19.30
N VAL A 90 11.27 0.93 -19.40
CA VAL A 90 11.05 2.01 -18.44
C VAL A 90 10.76 3.29 -19.21
N HIS A 91 9.84 4.09 -18.76
CA HIS A 91 9.53 5.38 -19.36
C HIS A 91 10.66 6.40 -19.09
N SER A 92 10.85 7.32 -20.02
CA SER A 92 11.85 8.40 -19.90
C SER A 92 11.63 9.22 -18.63
N ARG A 93 10.37 9.42 -18.24
CA ARG A 93 9.97 9.99 -16.95
C ARG A 93 9.05 9.02 -16.21
N THR A 94 9.53 8.48 -15.10
CA THR A 94 8.78 7.54 -14.25
C THR A 94 8.38 8.22 -12.95
N ILE A 95 7.08 8.34 -12.73
CA ILE A 95 6.49 9.04 -11.58
C ILE A 95 5.94 7.99 -10.61
N LEU A 96 6.44 8.00 -9.38
CA LEU A 96 5.95 7.18 -8.27
C LEU A 96 4.98 8.04 -7.44
N LEU A 97 3.69 7.78 -7.59
CA LEU A 97 2.65 8.51 -6.88
C LEU A 97 2.26 7.78 -5.60
N HIS A 98 2.40 8.46 -4.46
CA HIS A 98 2.00 7.95 -3.15
C HIS A 98 0.93 8.85 -2.54
N PHE A 99 -0.20 8.26 -2.17
CA PHE A 99 -1.23 8.97 -1.40
C PHE A 99 -1.00 8.72 0.09
N GLN A 100 -0.79 9.79 0.84
CA GLN A 100 -0.68 9.77 2.29
C GLN A 100 -2.00 10.27 2.89
N VAL A 101 -2.67 9.40 3.63
CA VAL A 101 -3.85 9.80 4.40
C VAL A 101 -3.39 10.45 5.70
N GLU A 102 -3.88 11.65 5.96
CA GLU A 102 -3.61 12.41 7.19
C GLU A 102 -4.86 12.39 8.08
N ASP A 103 -4.65 12.47 9.39
CA ASP A 103 -5.76 12.49 10.37
C ASP A 103 -6.43 13.88 10.50
N ILE A 104 -6.02 14.84 9.67
CA ILE A 104 -6.57 16.20 9.65
C ILE A 104 -7.56 16.37 8.50
N PRO A 105 -8.70 17.08 8.71
CA PRO A 105 -9.75 17.23 7.69
C PRO A 105 -9.32 18.03 6.47
N ARG A 106 -8.34 18.91 6.62
CA ARG A 106 -7.81 19.76 5.52
C ARG A 106 -6.31 19.95 5.66
N VAL A 107 -5.59 19.60 4.60
CA VAL A 107 -4.16 19.90 4.45
C VAL A 107 -4.01 21.27 3.79
N PRO A 108 -3.09 22.14 4.24
CA PRO A 108 -2.78 23.41 3.57
C PRO A 108 -2.38 23.17 2.11
N ASN A 109 -2.79 24.08 1.22
CA ASN A 109 -2.57 23.91 -0.23
C ASN A 109 -1.10 23.72 -0.62
N LEU A 110 -0.18 24.33 0.10
CA LEU A 110 1.27 24.22 -0.14
C LEU A 110 1.85 22.84 0.25
N GLU A 111 1.18 22.11 1.13
CA GLU A 111 1.63 20.81 1.62
C GLU A 111 0.92 19.61 0.96
N LYS A 112 -0.10 19.88 0.13
CA LYS A 112 -0.88 18.83 -0.55
C LYS A 112 -0.04 17.97 -1.48
N ILE A 113 0.95 18.55 -2.12
CA ILE A 113 1.78 17.86 -3.10
C ILE A 113 3.24 18.14 -2.80
N CYS A 114 3.98 17.09 -2.52
CA CYS A 114 5.43 17.13 -2.37
C CYS A 114 6.07 16.34 -3.50
N THR A 115 6.98 16.98 -4.25
CA THR A 115 7.69 16.36 -5.37
C THR A 115 9.17 16.22 -5.04
N GLU A 116 9.70 15.02 -5.24
CA GLU A 116 11.11 14.69 -5.02
C GLU A 116 11.71 14.04 -6.26
N LYS A 117 12.88 14.51 -6.70
CA LYS A 117 13.64 13.88 -7.78
C LYS A 117 14.53 12.78 -7.19
N LEU A 118 14.41 11.57 -7.70
CA LEU A 118 15.16 10.39 -7.24
C LEU A 118 16.37 10.07 -8.14
N GLY A 119 16.52 10.79 -9.24
CA GLY A 119 17.57 10.53 -10.26
C GLY A 119 17.12 9.59 -11.37
N SER A 120 17.93 9.52 -12.45
CA SER A 120 17.71 8.61 -13.60
C SER A 120 16.33 8.69 -14.27
N GLY A 121 15.63 9.84 -14.18
CA GLY A 121 14.28 10.01 -14.72
C GLY A 121 13.16 9.59 -13.77
N PHE A 122 13.49 9.20 -12.52
CA PHE A 122 12.51 8.86 -11.49
C PHE A 122 12.13 10.07 -10.64
N HIS A 123 10.85 10.23 -10.45
CA HIS A 123 10.26 11.27 -9.61
C HIS A 123 9.31 10.64 -8.60
N ARG A 124 9.29 11.14 -7.38
CA ARG A 124 8.29 10.78 -6.38
C ARG A 124 7.35 11.95 -6.17
N ILE A 125 6.06 11.67 -6.20
CA ILE A 125 5.01 12.63 -5.82
C ILE A 125 4.27 12.05 -4.63
N VAL A 126 4.22 12.79 -3.55
CA VAL A 126 3.42 12.49 -2.37
C VAL A 126 2.25 13.44 -2.34
N ALA A 127 1.03 12.92 -2.46
CA ALA A 127 -0.22 13.67 -2.30
C ALA A 127 -0.78 13.39 -0.90
N ARG A 128 -1.14 14.45 -0.18
CA ARG A 128 -1.72 14.42 1.16
C ARG A 128 -3.15 14.93 1.17
#